data_db31342495a9283cedde62cd0144f43b
#
_entry.id   db31342495a9283cedde62cd0144f43b
#
_cell.length_a   1.000
_cell.length_b   1.000
_cell.length_c   1.000
_cell.angle_alpha   90.00
_cell.angle_beta   90.00
_cell.angle_gamma   90.00
#
_symmetry.space_group_name_H-M   'P 1'
#
loop_
_entity.id
_entity.type
_entity.pdbx_description
1 polymer ?
#
loop_
_entity_poly.entity_id
_entity_poly.type
_entity_poly.pdbx_seq_one_letter_code
_entity_poly.pdbx_strand_id
1 'polypeptide(L)'
;MIITMLAFARARRGVLGISLSSQVLIVLCLMYLVMYIDRVNIATVAPRMTADLGLSNTQFGLAVSAFSYPYALFQLIGGWVSDRFGPRRALMLSGLVVCSATICTGLVGGVGSLIAARVVLGFGEGSAFPTATRALSVWMPRALWGFAQGITHSASRLGNVLTPPLIAALMAYTSWRGSFVALGLLGLAWVAPWWWVFRDDPRTHKGITADELNRLPPSRDSSGNAHSVPWVRLARRMLPVTAVDFCYGWTLWVFLTWIPSFFFVHFHLDLKHSALFSSGVLLGGMIGDTVGGVISDWLYRRTGSLQVARRNLIVVGMLGAFCFLIAVVLTHDLAIVALCLSAACFFSELVVAPIWSVPMDIAPHYAGSASGMMNFGFGIAGIISPVVFGGLLDLTGSWAIPFYGSIGLLLLGACLSFFMRPDLPFTETKAP
;
A
#
# COMPACT_ATOMS: atom_id res chain seq x y z
N MET A 1 -4.08 3.56 22.84
CA MET A 1 -4.78 3.24 21.57
C MET A 1 -6.28 3.51 21.67
N ILE A 2 -7.03 2.82 22.53
CA ILE A 2 -8.49 3.05 22.74
C ILE A 2 -8.79 4.46 23.22
N ILE A 3 -7.97 5.07 24.08
CA ILE A 3 -8.16 6.43 24.59
C ILE A 3 -8.00 7.49 23.49
N THR A 4 -7.13 7.29 22.52
CA THR A 4 -6.96 8.21 21.36
C THR A 4 -8.12 8.09 20.38
N MET A 5 -8.66 6.88 20.16
CA MET A 5 -9.90 6.67 19.43
C MET A 5 -11.12 7.28 20.13
N LEU A 6 -11.21 7.17 21.46
CA LEU A 6 -12.27 7.75 22.26
C LEU A 6 -12.19 9.28 22.34
N ALA A 7 -11.00 9.87 22.29
CA ALA A 7 -10.84 11.34 22.22
C ALA A 7 -11.29 11.90 20.85
N PHE A 8 -11.16 11.13 19.76
CA PHE A 8 -11.71 11.48 18.44
C PHE A 8 -13.23 11.33 18.38
N ALA A 9 -13.79 10.35 19.08
CA ALA A 9 -15.23 10.09 19.15
C ALA A 9 -16.02 11.15 19.95
N ARG A 10 -15.36 12.03 20.73
CA ARG A 10 -16.00 13.08 21.53
C ARG A 10 -16.41 14.36 20.78
N ALA A 11 -16.01 14.52 19.51
CA ALA A 11 -16.50 15.63 18.68
C ALA A 11 -17.88 15.25 18.07
N ARG A 12 -18.91 15.99 18.47
CA ARG A 12 -20.34 15.72 18.19
C ARG A 12 -20.68 15.39 16.73
N ARG A 13 -21.24 14.21 16.54
CA ARG A 13 -22.37 13.68 15.74
C ARG A 13 -22.46 14.07 14.25
N GLY A 14 -21.80 13.26 13.39
CA GLY A 14 -22.36 12.83 12.11
C GLY A 14 -23.40 11.71 12.33
N VAL A 15 -23.98 11.17 11.25
CA VAL A 15 -25.09 10.19 11.26
C VAL A 15 -24.84 8.94 12.15
N LEU A 16 -23.58 8.66 12.53
CA LEU A 16 -23.17 7.52 13.37
C LEU A 16 -22.53 7.96 14.70
N GLY A 17 -22.59 9.24 15.10
CA GLY A 17 -21.96 9.72 16.35
C GLY A 17 -20.43 9.85 16.29
N ILE A 18 -19.79 9.62 15.12
CA ILE A 18 -18.33 9.74 14.86
C ILE A 18 -18.06 10.91 13.91
N SER A 19 -16.85 11.49 14.01
CA SER A 19 -16.45 12.63 13.18
C SER A 19 -16.43 12.27 11.69
N LEU A 20 -16.63 13.24 10.81
CA LEU A 20 -16.60 13.02 9.36
C LEU A 20 -15.21 12.58 8.88
N SER A 21 -14.13 13.12 9.45
CA SER A 21 -12.77 12.66 9.17
C SER A 21 -12.58 11.18 9.49
N SER A 22 -13.17 10.71 10.60
CA SER A 22 -13.16 9.29 10.95
C SER A 22 -13.99 8.44 9.97
N GLN A 23 -15.13 8.94 9.50
CA GLN A 23 -15.93 8.26 8.48
C GLN A 23 -15.17 8.14 7.16
N VAL A 24 -14.50 9.19 6.71
CA VAL A 24 -13.61 9.16 5.52
C VAL A 24 -12.50 8.12 5.71
N LEU A 25 -11.86 8.11 6.87
CA LEU A 25 -10.81 7.14 7.17
C LEU A 25 -11.31 5.70 7.15
N ILE A 26 -12.47 5.43 7.75
CA ILE A 26 -13.12 4.09 7.74
C ILE A 26 -13.42 3.65 6.31
N VAL A 27 -13.99 4.53 5.49
CA VAL A 27 -14.31 4.22 4.09
C VAL A 27 -13.04 3.92 3.29
N LEU A 28 -11.94 4.64 3.54
CA LEU A 28 -10.65 4.33 2.93
C LEU A 28 -10.07 3.00 3.42
N CYS A 29 -10.15 2.70 4.72
CA CYS A 29 -9.73 1.39 5.26
C CYS A 29 -10.51 0.24 4.60
N LEU A 30 -11.82 0.39 4.41
CA LEU A 30 -12.64 -0.61 3.71
C LEU A 30 -12.22 -0.77 2.24
N MET A 31 -11.85 0.33 1.55
CA MET A 31 -11.31 0.26 0.21
C MET A 31 -10.02 -0.58 0.16
N TYR A 32 -9.06 -0.26 1.03
CA TYR A 32 -7.79 -0.98 1.09
C TYR A 32 -8.01 -2.47 1.39
N LEU A 33 -8.93 -2.80 2.31
CA LEU A 33 -9.31 -4.18 2.63
C LEU A 33 -9.83 -4.90 1.38
N VAL A 34 -10.85 -4.33 0.71
CA VAL A 34 -11.50 -4.95 -0.46
C VAL A 34 -10.53 -5.11 -1.62
N MET A 35 -9.71 -4.08 -1.91
CA MET A 35 -8.72 -4.16 -2.98
C MET A 35 -7.69 -5.28 -2.75
N TYR A 36 -7.24 -5.48 -1.51
CA TYR A 36 -6.28 -6.53 -1.21
C TYR A 36 -6.91 -7.93 -1.19
N ILE A 37 -8.18 -8.04 -0.80
CA ILE A 37 -8.94 -9.28 -1.00
C ILE A 37 -8.99 -9.64 -2.48
N ASP A 38 -9.29 -8.68 -3.36
CA ASP A 38 -9.34 -8.90 -4.81
C ASP A 38 -7.96 -9.29 -5.36
N ARG A 39 -6.90 -8.59 -4.94
CA ARG A 39 -5.53 -8.85 -5.39
C ARG A 39 -5.05 -10.27 -5.07
N VAL A 40 -5.39 -10.82 -3.91
CA VAL A 40 -4.96 -12.15 -3.46
C VAL A 40 -5.90 -13.25 -3.96
N ASN A 41 -7.15 -12.93 -4.31
CA ASN A 41 -8.14 -13.90 -4.78
C ASN A 41 -7.59 -14.76 -5.94
N ILE A 42 -6.94 -14.17 -6.94
CA ILE A 42 -6.43 -14.89 -8.11
C ILE A 42 -5.43 -15.99 -7.73
N ALA A 43 -4.56 -15.72 -6.75
CA ALA A 43 -3.60 -16.72 -6.27
C ALA A 43 -4.30 -17.85 -5.51
N THR A 44 -5.36 -17.53 -4.75
CA THR A 44 -6.15 -18.51 -4.00
C THR A 44 -6.90 -19.47 -4.93
N VAL A 45 -7.45 -18.97 -6.05
CA VAL A 45 -8.21 -19.80 -7.00
C VAL A 45 -7.36 -20.41 -8.10
N ALA A 46 -6.06 -20.08 -8.16
CA ALA A 46 -5.15 -20.46 -9.23
C ALA A 46 -5.25 -21.94 -9.66
N PRO A 47 -5.25 -22.94 -8.76
CA PRO A 47 -5.30 -24.36 -9.17
C PRO A 47 -6.58 -24.71 -9.94
N ARG A 48 -7.73 -24.16 -9.53
CA ARG A 48 -9.01 -24.40 -10.21
C ARG A 48 -9.14 -23.61 -11.52
N MET A 49 -8.67 -22.36 -11.50
CA MET A 49 -8.69 -21.50 -12.69
C MET A 49 -7.81 -22.05 -13.81
N THR A 50 -6.58 -22.48 -13.49
CA THR A 50 -5.65 -23.03 -14.48
C THR A 50 -6.16 -24.34 -15.07
N ALA A 51 -6.74 -25.23 -14.25
CA ALA A 51 -7.35 -26.48 -14.71
C ALA A 51 -8.56 -26.23 -15.63
N ASP A 52 -9.46 -25.30 -15.26
CA ASP A 52 -10.69 -25.00 -15.99
C ASP A 52 -10.42 -24.30 -17.34
N LEU A 53 -9.42 -23.43 -17.39
CA LEU A 53 -9.04 -22.68 -18.60
C LEU A 53 -7.95 -23.36 -19.42
N GLY A 54 -7.43 -24.50 -18.99
CA GLY A 54 -6.35 -25.23 -19.68
C GLY A 54 -5.03 -24.42 -19.75
N LEU A 55 -4.73 -23.61 -18.74
CA LEU A 55 -3.56 -22.73 -18.75
C LEU A 55 -2.31 -23.44 -18.24
N SER A 56 -1.18 -23.24 -18.94
CA SER A 56 0.13 -23.59 -18.39
C SER A 56 0.51 -22.64 -17.24
N ASN A 57 1.43 -23.08 -16.36
CA ASN A 57 1.96 -22.24 -15.29
C ASN A 57 2.58 -20.93 -15.82
N THR A 58 3.26 -21.01 -16.96
CA THR A 58 3.83 -19.83 -17.64
C THR A 58 2.74 -18.86 -18.10
N GLN A 59 1.67 -19.35 -18.72
CA GLN A 59 0.56 -18.51 -19.18
C GLN A 59 -0.17 -17.83 -18.00
N PHE A 60 -0.38 -18.59 -16.92
CA PHE A 60 -0.95 -18.03 -15.70
C PHE A 60 -0.03 -16.97 -15.07
N GLY A 61 1.27 -17.25 -14.96
CA GLY A 61 2.28 -16.32 -14.48
C GLY A 61 2.33 -15.01 -15.29
N LEU A 62 2.28 -15.11 -16.63
CA LEU A 62 2.20 -13.94 -17.51
C LEU A 62 0.93 -13.11 -17.26
N ALA A 63 -0.21 -13.77 -17.08
CA ALA A 63 -1.46 -13.08 -16.78
C ALA A 63 -1.41 -12.35 -15.44
N VAL A 64 -0.85 -12.96 -14.41
CA VAL A 64 -0.66 -12.31 -13.09
C VAL A 64 0.30 -11.13 -13.20
N SER A 65 1.42 -11.30 -13.90
CA SER A 65 2.43 -10.23 -14.08
C SER A 65 1.90 -9.07 -14.91
N ALA A 66 0.97 -9.30 -15.84
CA ALA A 66 0.39 -8.26 -16.69
C ALA A 66 -0.29 -7.12 -15.90
N PHE A 67 -0.70 -7.37 -14.67
CA PHE A 67 -1.22 -6.37 -13.74
C PHE A 67 -0.15 -5.33 -13.34
N SER A 68 1.09 -5.75 -13.14
CA SER A 68 2.12 -4.93 -12.48
C SER A 68 2.59 -3.75 -13.33
N TYR A 69 2.60 -3.89 -14.66
CA TYR A 69 3.04 -2.83 -15.56
C TYR A 69 2.11 -1.60 -15.54
N PRO A 70 0.79 -1.73 -15.82
CA PRO A 70 -0.11 -0.59 -15.73
C PRO A 70 -0.25 -0.10 -14.29
N TYR A 71 -0.17 -0.98 -13.28
CA TYR A 71 -0.18 -0.58 -11.87
C TYR A 71 0.95 0.41 -11.57
N ALA A 72 2.19 0.11 -11.96
CA ALA A 72 3.33 1.00 -11.73
C ALA A 72 3.17 2.35 -12.46
N LEU A 73 2.77 2.31 -13.75
CA LEU A 73 2.59 3.53 -14.54
C LEU A 73 1.47 4.41 -13.99
N PHE A 74 0.36 3.81 -13.60
CA PHE A 74 -0.81 4.55 -13.13
C PHE A 74 -0.69 5.09 -11.71
N GLN A 75 0.36 4.76 -10.97
CA GLN A 75 0.74 5.51 -9.77
C GLN A 75 0.97 7.00 -10.08
N LEU A 76 1.71 7.29 -11.14
CA LEU A 76 1.99 8.67 -11.57
C LEU A 76 0.75 9.37 -12.12
N ILE A 77 0.05 8.71 -13.05
CA ILE A 77 -1.13 9.27 -13.73
C ILE A 77 -2.26 9.48 -12.74
N GLY A 78 -2.55 8.51 -11.88
CA GLY A 78 -3.60 8.57 -10.88
C GLY A 78 -3.36 9.65 -9.83
N GLY A 79 -2.12 9.83 -9.40
CA GLY A 79 -1.73 10.92 -8.53
C GLY A 79 -2.04 12.30 -9.13
N TRP A 80 -1.66 12.50 -10.40
CA TRP A 80 -1.97 13.72 -11.13
C TRP A 80 -3.48 13.92 -11.34
N VAL A 81 -4.20 12.88 -11.72
CA VAL A 81 -5.67 12.93 -11.89
C VAL A 81 -6.32 13.35 -10.57
N SER A 82 -5.86 12.81 -9.45
CA SER A 82 -6.34 13.13 -8.12
C SER A 82 -6.11 14.60 -7.75
N ASP A 83 -4.92 15.14 -8.04
CA ASP A 83 -4.60 16.53 -7.73
C ASP A 83 -5.37 17.52 -8.62
N ARG A 84 -5.66 17.14 -9.89
CA ARG A 84 -6.33 18.00 -10.86
C ARG A 84 -7.85 17.96 -10.78
N PHE A 85 -8.43 16.76 -10.65
CA PHE A 85 -9.89 16.54 -10.74
C PHE A 85 -10.53 16.24 -9.38
N GLY A 86 -9.72 16.17 -8.33
CA GLY A 86 -10.13 15.86 -6.97
C GLY A 86 -10.19 14.36 -6.67
N PRO A 87 -9.86 13.96 -5.42
CA PRO A 87 -9.88 12.57 -4.98
C PRO A 87 -11.24 11.91 -5.08
N ARG A 88 -12.33 12.67 -4.94
CA ARG A 88 -13.70 12.14 -4.96
C ARG A 88 -14.01 11.41 -6.27
N ARG A 89 -13.75 12.08 -7.39
CA ARG A 89 -14.00 11.51 -8.73
C ARG A 89 -12.93 10.49 -9.11
N ALA A 90 -11.68 10.79 -8.82
CA ALA A 90 -10.56 9.91 -9.16
C ALA A 90 -10.71 8.54 -8.50
N LEU A 91 -11.02 8.48 -7.20
CA LEU A 91 -11.16 7.22 -6.47
C LEU A 91 -12.46 6.48 -6.83
N MET A 92 -13.54 7.21 -7.12
CA MET A 92 -14.77 6.61 -7.66
C MET A 92 -14.50 5.90 -8.99
N LEU A 93 -13.83 6.57 -9.93
CA LEU A 93 -13.49 5.98 -11.25
C LEU A 93 -12.55 4.79 -11.09
N SER A 94 -11.52 4.92 -10.24
CA SER A 94 -10.63 3.82 -9.87
C SER A 94 -11.42 2.62 -9.36
N GLY A 95 -12.31 2.82 -8.38
CA GLY A 95 -13.16 1.76 -7.82
C GLY A 95 -14.06 1.11 -8.87
N LEU A 96 -14.70 1.89 -9.74
CA LEU A 96 -15.53 1.35 -10.83
C LEU A 96 -14.70 0.50 -11.81
N VAL A 97 -13.50 0.95 -12.18
CA VAL A 97 -12.59 0.20 -13.07
C VAL A 97 -12.14 -1.11 -12.41
N VAL A 98 -11.70 -1.05 -11.14
CA VAL A 98 -11.29 -2.22 -10.36
C VAL A 98 -12.43 -3.23 -10.28
N CYS A 99 -13.61 -2.81 -9.83
CA CYS A 99 -14.76 -3.72 -9.66
C CYS A 99 -15.21 -4.34 -11.00
N SER A 100 -15.22 -3.55 -12.08
CA SER A 100 -15.55 -4.06 -13.41
C SER A 100 -14.52 -5.07 -13.89
N ALA A 101 -13.22 -4.81 -13.72
CA ALA A 101 -12.15 -5.74 -14.08
C ALA A 101 -12.20 -7.03 -13.26
N THR A 102 -12.55 -6.93 -11.97
CA THR A 102 -12.76 -8.08 -11.10
C THR A 102 -13.93 -8.94 -11.56
N ILE A 103 -15.08 -8.35 -11.88
CA ILE A 103 -16.23 -9.07 -12.45
C ILE A 103 -15.83 -9.70 -13.78
N CYS A 104 -15.17 -8.96 -14.68
CA CYS A 104 -14.69 -9.47 -15.95
C CYS A 104 -13.72 -10.66 -15.79
N THR A 105 -12.88 -10.66 -14.73
CA THR A 105 -12.01 -11.80 -14.41
C THR A 105 -12.82 -13.08 -14.13
N GLY A 106 -14.01 -12.96 -13.55
CA GLY A 106 -14.94 -14.09 -13.39
C GLY A 106 -15.55 -14.61 -14.70
N LEU A 107 -15.50 -13.81 -15.77
CA LEU A 107 -16.10 -14.11 -17.07
C LEU A 107 -15.09 -14.54 -18.16
N VAL A 108 -13.79 -14.63 -17.81
CA VAL A 108 -12.74 -14.96 -18.80
C VAL A 108 -12.89 -16.38 -19.35
N GLY A 109 -12.62 -16.53 -20.65
CA GLY A 109 -12.66 -17.81 -21.36
C GLY A 109 -11.28 -18.34 -21.76
N GLY A 110 -10.17 -17.64 -21.42
CA GLY A 110 -8.81 -18.07 -21.78
C GLY A 110 -7.75 -17.03 -21.41
N VAL A 111 -6.48 -17.33 -21.73
CA VAL A 111 -5.32 -16.52 -21.32
C VAL A 111 -5.40 -15.06 -21.80
N GLY A 112 -5.82 -14.82 -23.04
CA GLY A 112 -5.88 -13.47 -23.60
C GLY A 112 -6.88 -12.56 -22.86
N SER A 113 -8.09 -13.06 -22.58
CA SER A 113 -9.09 -12.34 -21.80
C SER A 113 -8.67 -12.14 -20.34
N LEU A 114 -7.97 -13.12 -19.76
CA LEU A 114 -7.41 -13.00 -18.41
C LEU A 114 -6.33 -11.89 -18.35
N ILE A 115 -5.40 -11.87 -19.30
CA ILE A 115 -4.39 -10.80 -19.40
C ILE A 115 -5.07 -9.44 -19.56
N ALA A 116 -6.07 -9.30 -20.43
CA ALA A 116 -6.80 -8.05 -20.62
C ALA A 116 -7.46 -7.57 -19.32
N ALA A 117 -8.16 -8.46 -18.59
CA ALA A 117 -8.78 -8.14 -17.32
C ALA A 117 -7.74 -7.69 -16.26
N ARG A 118 -6.57 -8.36 -16.21
CA ARG A 118 -5.47 -8.01 -15.28
C ARG A 118 -4.84 -6.67 -15.63
N VAL A 119 -4.68 -6.34 -16.90
CA VAL A 119 -4.19 -5.02 -17.36
C VAL A 119 -5.17 -3.92 -16.93
N VAL A 120 -6.48 -4.11 -17.15
CA VAL A 120 -7.50 -3.14 -16.74
C VAL A 120 -7.54 -2.98 -15.22
N LEU A 121 -7.41 -4.07 -14.47
CA LEU A 121 -7.31 -4.04 -13.00
C LEU A 121 -6.11 -3.20 -12.54
N GLY A 122 -4.96 -3.38 -13.17
CA GLY A 122 -3.74 -2.62 -12.87
C GLY A 122 -3.90 -1.12 -13.08
N PHE A 123 -4.62 -0.69 -14.11
CA PHE A 123 -4.97 0.73 -14.32
C PHE A 123 -5.78 1.29 -13.14
N GLY A 124 -6.82 0.58 -12.70
CA GLY A 124 -7.67 0.99 -11.60
C GLY A 124 -6.91 1.05 -10.28
N GLU A 125 -6.27 -0.04 -9.87
CA GLU A 125 -5.55 -0.11 -8.59
C GLU A 125 -4.35 0.82 -8.53
N GLY A 126 -3.63 1.04 -9.63
CA GLY A 126 -2.47 1.92 -9.68
C GLY A 126 -2.79 3.36 -9.27
N SER A 127 -4.01 3.84 -9.57
CA SER A 127 -4.42 5.19 -9.19
C SER A 127 -4.93 5.32 -7.74
N ALA A 128 -5.29 4.22 -7.09
CA ALA A 128 -6.01 4.24 -5.81
C ALA A 128 -5.19 4.78 -4.64
N PHE A 129 -3.95 4.30 -4.46
CA PHE A 129 -3.10 4.69 -3.32
C PHE A 129 -2.70 6.18 -3.34
N PRO A 130 -2.19 6.75 -4.45
CA PRO A 130 -1.90 8.17 -4.52
C PRO A 130 -3.14 9.04 -4.29
N THR A 131 -4.30 8.59 -4.79
CA THR A 131 -5.58 9.29 -4.61
C THR A 131 -6.04 9.23 -3.15
N ALA A 132 -5.90 8.08 -2.49
CA ALA A 132 -6.21 7.96 -1.06
C ALA A 132 -5.30 8.85 -0.20
N THR A 133 -4.00 8.91 -0.51
CA THR A 133 -3.06 9.82 0.15
C THR A 133 -3.47 11.27 -0.02
N ARG A 134 -3.91 11.67 -1.21
CA ARG A 134 -4.46 13.02 -1.45
C ARG A 134 -5.72 13.26 -0.62
N ALA A 135 -6.64 12.29 -0.54
CA ALA A 135 -7.84 12.40 0.29
C ALA A 135 -7.50 12.57 1.77
N LEU A 136 -6.57 11.78 2.29
CA LEU A 136 -6.08 11.87 3.68
C LEU A 136 -5.42 13.22 3.96
N SER A 137 -4.65 13.78 3.03
CA SER A 137 -3.99 15.07 3.20
C SER A 137 -4.97 16.23 3.38
N VAL A 138 -6.22 16.07 2.94
CA VAL A 138 -7.28 17.09 3.04
C VAL A 138 -8.19 16.85 4.26
N TRP A 139 -8.51 15.59 4.57
CA TRP A 139 -9.50 15.24 5.59
C TRP A 139 -8.92 14.83 6.93
N MET A 140 -7.59 14.73 7.06
CA MET A 140 -6.95 14.37 8.31
C MET A 140 -6.10 15.52 8.86
N PRO A 141 -6.16 15.79 10.17
CA PRO A 141 -5.23 16.70 10.83
C PRO A 141 -3.78 16.25 10.58
N ARG A 142 -2.88 17.20 10.34
CA ARG A 142 -1.47 16.91 10.05
C ARG A 142 -0.79 16.03 11.12
N ALA A 143 -1.17 16.23 12.38
CA ALA A 143 -0.67 15.46 13.52
C ALA A 143 -1.13 13.98 13.55
N LEU A 144 -1.98 13.56 12.59
CA LEU A 144 -2.53 12.21 12.47
C LEU A 144 -2.28 11.58 11.09
N TRP A 145 -1.46 12.20 10.25
CA TRP A 145 -1.20 11.67 8.90
C TRP A 145 -0.49 10.30 8.95
N GLY A 146 0.47 10.13 9.87
CA GLY A 146 1.13 8.84 10.05
C GLY A 146 0.16 7.75 10.52
N PHE A 147 -0.69 8.04 11.50
CA PHE A 147 -1.72 7.12 11.96
C PHE A 147 -2.69 6.75 10.83
N ALA A 148 -3.16 7.74 10.06
CA ALA A 148 -4.11 7.51 8.98
C ALA A 148 -3.51 6.62 7.88
N GLN A 149 -2.26 6.86 7.49
CA GLN A 149 -1.55 6.00 6.55
C GLN A 149 -1.34 4.60 7.12
N GLY A 150 -0.85 4.49 8.36
CA GLY A 150 -0.62 3.19 9.00
C GLY A 150 -1.88 2.33 9.09
N ILE A 151 -3.01 2.89 9.51
CA ILE A 151 -4.25 2.11 9.66
C ILE A 151 -4.86 1.71 8.31
N THR A 152 -4.76 2.55 7.28
CA THR A 152 -5.23 2.19 5.93
C THR A 152 -4.38 1.05 5.35
N HIS A 153 -3.06 1.11 5.49
CA HIS A 153 -2.18 0.02 5.07
C HIS A 153 -2.37 -1.25 5.90
N SER A 154 -2.58 -1.14 7.21
CA SER A 154 -2.94 -2.30 8.05
C SER A 154 -4.23 -2.97 7.60
N ALA A 155 -5.22 -2.20 7.13
CA ALA A 155 -6.45 -2.76 6.57
C ALA A 155 -6.16 -3.57 5.28
N SER A 156 -5.19 -3.17 4.47
CA SER A 156 -4.75 -3.97 3.31
C SER A 156 -4.11 -5.30 3.72
N ARG A 157 -3.27 -5.29 4.76
CA ARG A 157 -2.67 -6.53 5.29
C ARG A 157 -3.73 -7.48 5.87
N LEU A 158 -4.73 -6.91 6.55
CA LEU A 158 -5.89 -7.69 7.01
C LEU A 158 -6.63 -8.34 5.83
N GLY A 159 -6.78 -7.62 4.70
CA GLY A 159 -7.33 -8.16 3.46
C GLY A 159 -6.58 -9.39 3.00
N ASN A 160 -5.24 -9.36 2.97
CA ASN A 160 -4.42 -10.51 2.60
C ASN A 160 -4.68 -11.74 3.51
N VAL A 161 -4.78 -11.53 4.82
CA VAL A 161 -5.01 -12.60 5.80
C VAL A 161 -6.41 -13.21 5.65
N LEU A 162 -7.41 -12.38 5.39
CA LEU A 162 -8.80 -12.83 5.28
C LEU A 162 -9.13 -13.51 3.94
N THR A 163 -8.35 -13.24 2.88
CA THR A 163 -8.69 -13.70 1.53
C THR A 163 -8.76 -15.23 1.42
N PRO A 164 -7.76 -16.04 1.82
CA PRO A 164 -7.84 -17.48 1.62
C PRO A 164 -9.06 -18.14 2.27
N PRO A 165 -9.38 -17.90 3.56
CA PRO A 165 -10.55 -18.49 4.18
C PRO A 165 -11.87 -17.95 3.58
N LEU A 166 -11.95 -16.67 3.24
CA LEU A 166 -13.13 -16.08 2.61
C LEU A 166 -13.41 -16.70 1.25
N ILE A 167 -12.38 -16.83 0.41
CA ILE A 167 -12.52 -17.42 -0.93
C ILE A 167 -12.83 -18.90 -0.85
N ALA A 168 -12.20 -19.65 0.07
CA ALA A 168 -12.55 -21.04 0.29
C ALA A 168 -14.03 -21.21 0.70
N ALA A 169 -14.53 -20.35 1.57
CA ALA A 169 -15.96 -20.34 1.94
C ALA A 169 -16.87 -19.97 0.76
N LEU A 170 -16.51 -18.95 -0.02
CA LEU A 170 -17.28 -18.60 -1.24
C LEU A 170 -17.30 -19.75 -2.26
N MET A 171 -16.16 -20.41 -2.45
CA MET A 171 -16.04 -21.53 -3.40
C MET A 171 -16.75 -22.81 -2.94
N ALA A 172 -17.16 -22.89 -1.68
CA ALA A 172 -18.04 -23.97 -1.22
C ALA A 172 -19.48 -23.82 -1.75
N TYR A 173 -19.91 -22.59 -2.03
CA TYR A 173 -21.26 -22.28 -2.53
C TYR A 173 -21.29 -21.86 -3.99
N THR A 174 -20.12 -21.44 -4.55
CA THR A 174 -20.00 -20.94 -5.93
C THR A 174 -18.78 -21.55 -6.61
N SER A 175 -18.56 -21.19 -7.88
CA SER A 175 -17.31 -21.50 -8.59
C SER A 175 -16.25 -20.43 -8.32
N TRP A 176 -15.00 -20.66 -8.77
CA TRP A 176 -13.98 -19.63 -8.77
C TRP A 176 -14.42 -18.37 -9.54
N ARG A 177 -15.22 -18.50 -10.60
CA ARG A 177 -15.84 -17.38 -11.33
C ARG A 177 -16.78 -16.58 -10.44
N GLY A 178 -17.63 -17.29 -9.68
CA GLY A 178 -18.57 -16.69 -8.75
C GLY A 178 -17.88 -15.89 -7.64
N SER A 179 -16.68 -16.30 -7.18
CA SER A 179 -15.93 -15.53 -6.20
C SER A 179 -15.51 -14.15 -6.72
N PHE A 180 -15.05 -14.06 -7.98
CA PHE A 180 -14.71 -12.76 -8.60
C PHE A 180 -15.94 -11.87 -8.79
N VAL A 181 -17.06 -12.44 -9.24
CA VAL A 181 -18.30 -11.67 -9.40
C VAL A 181 -18.77 -11.15 -8.04
N ALA A 182 -18.79 -11.99 -7.00
CA ALA A 182 -19.20 -11.58 -5.65
C ALA A 182 -18.30 -10.47 -5.10
N LEU A 183 -16.97 -10.58 -5.25
CA LEU A 183 -16.03 -9.55 -4.79
C LEU A 183 -16.18 -8.25 -5.58
N GLY A 184 -16.34 -8.31 -6.90
CA GLY A 184 -16.58 -7.12 -7.69
C GLY A 184 -17.87 -6.40 -7.33
N LEU A 185 -18.97 -7.13 -7.03
CA LEU A 185 -20.21 -6.56 -6.54
C LEU A 185 -20.05 -5.94 -5.14
N LEU A 186 -19.29 -6.61 -4.25
CA LEU A 186 -18.95 -6.05 -2.94
C LEU A 186 -18.17 -4.74 -3.07
N GLY A 187 -17.18 -4.71 -3.99
CA GLY A 187 -16.41 -3.51 -4.30
C GLY A 187 -17.29 -2.38 -4.86
N LEU A 188 -18.25 -2.67 -5.73
CA LEU A 188 -19.22 -1.68 -6.22
C LEU A 188 -20.07 -1.11 -5.07
N ALA A 189 -20.45 -1.93 -4.10
CA ALA A 189 -21.18 -1.47 -2.91
C ALA A 189 -20.35 -0.46 -2.09
N TRP A 190 -19.00 -0.51 -2.13
CA TRP A 190 -18.13 0.47 -1.49
C TRP A 190 -18.18 1.86 -2.17
N VAL A 191 -18.41 1.93 -3.48
CA VAL A 191 -18.41 3.20 -4.22
C VAL A 191 -19.48 4.17 -3.71
N ALA A 192 -20.63 3.65 -3.27
CA ALA A 192 -21.73 4.48 -2.77
C ALA A 192 -21.36 5.24 -1.47
N PRO A 193 -20.91 4.59 -0.38
CA PRO A 193 -20.45 5.32 0.81
C PRO A 193 -19.31 6.29 0.52
N TRP A 194 -18.36 5.95 -0.37
CA TRP A 194 -17.35 6.91 -0.78
C TRP A 194 -17.96 8.18 -1.37
N TRP A 195 -18.85 8.04 -2.33
CA TRP A 195 -19.50 9.17 -2.99
C TRP A 195 -20.31 10.04 -2.06
N TRP A 196 -20.93 9.47 -1.05
CA TRP A 196 -21.77 10.22 -0.10
C TRP A 196 -20.95 10.88 1.02
N VAL A 197 -19.97 10.21 1.56
CA VAL A 197 -19.18 10.68 2.71
C VAL A 197 -18.11 11.68 2.27
N PHE A 198 -17.42 11.44 1.16
CA PHE A 198 -16.27 12.25 0.77
C PHE A 198 -16.68 13.49 -0.04
N ARG A 199 -16.02 14.63 0.25
CA ARG A 199 -16.02 15.86 -0.55
C ARG A 199 -14.59 16.33 -0.74
N ASP A 200 -14.27 16.89 -1.92
CA ASP A 200 -12.93 17.40 -2.21
C ASP A 200 -12.56 18.62 -1.33
N ASP A 201 -13.55 19.44 -0.98
CA ASP A 201 -13.43 20.50 0.03
C ASP A 201 -14.30 20.14 1.25
N PRO A 202 -13.67 19.89 2.42
CA PRO A 202 -14.41 19.62 3.66
C PRO A 202 -15.46 20.68 4.01
N ARG A 203 -15.21 21.95 3.68
CA ARG A 203 -16.12 23.08 3.95
C ARG A 203 -17.47 22.94 3.25
N THR A 204 -17.52 22.20 2.15
CA THR A 204 -18.75 21.98 1.38
C THR A 204 -19.60 20.84 1.94
N HIS A 205 -19.12 20.12 2.95
CA HIS A 205 -19.86 19.01 3.55
C HIS A 205 -20.83 19.50 4.63
N LYS A 206 -22.13 19.31 4.42
CA LYS A 206 -23.20 19.82 5.30
C LYS A 206 -23.12 19.33 6.76
N GLY A 207 -22.44 18.23 7.03
CA GLY A 207 -22.33 17.63 8.36
C GLY A 207 -21.05 17.96 9.12
N ILE A 208 -20.13 18.77 8.55
CA ILE A 208 -18.88 19.12 9.22
C ILE A 208 -19.14 20.15 10.33
N THR A 209 -18.49 19.96 11.47
CA THR A 209 -18.55 20.93 12.57
C THR A 209 -17.42 21.95 12.43
N ALA A 210 -17.62 23.16 12.99
CA ALA A 210 -16.59 24.21 13.00
C ALA A 210 -15.32 23.73 13.72
N ASP A 211 -15.46 22.99 14.82
CA ASP A 211 -14.33 22.46 15.59
C ASP A 211 -13.53 21.43 14.79
N GLU A 212 -14.21 20.60 13.99
CA GLU A 212 -13.57 19.63 13.12
C GLU A 212 -12.84 20.35 11.96
N LEU A 213 -13.51 21.31 11.33
CA LEU A 213 -12.94 22.10 10.25
C LEU A 213 -11.68 22.85 10.67
N ASN A 214 -11.68 23.45 11.88
CA ASN A 214 -10.53 24.18 12.40
C ASN A 214 -9.28 23.29 12.68
N ARG A 215 -9.47 21.97 12.78
CA ARG A 215 -8.37 21.01 12.96
C ARG A 215 -7.78 20.50 11.64
N LEU A 216 -8.51 20.70 10.55
CA LEU A 216 -8.06 20.25 9.22
C LEU A 216 -7.03 21.21 8.63
N PRO A 217 -6.17 20.73 7.74
CA PRO A 217 -5.28 21.60 6.98
C PRO A 217 -6.07 22.68 6.22
N PRO A 218 -5.50 23.87 6.02
CA PRO A 218 -6.14 24.89 5.21
C PRO A 218 -6.43 24.33 3.81
N SER A 219 -7.68 24.52 3.36
CA SER A 219 -8.06 24.05 2.04
C SER A 219 -7.33 24.88 0.97
N ARG A 220 -7.06 24.26 -0.16
CA ARG A 220 -6.57 24.94 -1.35
C ARG A 220 -7.59 26.04 -1.69
N ASP A 221 -7.11 27.28 -1.85
CA ASP A 221 -7.96 28.36 -2.33
C ASP A 221 -8.61 27.93 -3.65
N SER A 222 -9.94 28.03 -3.68
CA SER A 222 -10.78 27.71 -4.85
C SER A 222 -10.58 28.72 -5.99
N SER A 223 -9.58 29.60 -5.88
CA SER A 223 -9.17 30.52 -6.94
C SER A 223 -8.65 29.70 -8.12
N GLY A 224 -9.55 29.34 -8.97
CA GLY A 224 -9.58 28.70 -10.29
C GLY A 224 -8.33 28.43 -11.13
N ASN A 225 -7.14 28.63 -10.65
CA ASN A 225 -5.92 28.27 -11.34
C ASN A 225 -5.47 26.86 -10.91
N ALA A 226 -5.91 25.86 -11.66
CA ALA A 226 -5.27 24.56 -11.66
C ALA A 226 -3.82 24.75 -12.13
N HIS A 227 -2.91 25.08 -11.18
CA HIS A 227 -1.50 25.18 -11.51
C HIS A 227 -1.06 23.84 -12.09
N SER A 228 -0.44 23.89 -13.27
CA SER A 228 0.15 22.70 -13.88
C SER A 228 1.19 22.12 -12.92
N VAL A 229 1.13 20.82 -12.68
CA VAL A 229 2.12 20.15 -11.81
C VAL A 229 3.52 20.41 -12.38
N PRO A 230 4.45 20.98 -11.62
CA PRO A 230 5.81 21.24 -12.08
C PRO A 230 6.64 19.95 -12.06
N TRP A 231 6.33 19.04 -13.00
CA TRP A 231 6.79 17.66 -13.04
C TRP A 231 8.28 17.47 -12.80
N VAL A 232 9.11 18.20 -13.55
CA VAL A 232 10.57 18.04 -13.46
C VAL A 232 11.12 18.44 -12.08
N ARG A 233 10.59 19.56 -11.55
CA ARG A 233 11.02 20.07 -10.24
C ARG A 233 10.52 19.17 -9.11
N LEU A 234 9.26 18.74 -9.19
CA LEU A 234 8.66 17.84 -8.23
C LEU A 234 9.35 16.47 -8.26
N ALA A 235 9.60 15.89 -9.44
CA ALA A 235 10.31 14.64 -9.61
C ALA A 235 11.73 14.71 -9.01
N ARG A 236 12.48 15.79 -9.30
CA ARG A 236 13.82 15.98 -8.71
C ARG A 236 13.75 16.06 -7.18
N ARG A 237 12.71 16.70 -6.64
CA ARG A 237 12.49 16.81 -5.19
C ARG A 237 12.08 15.47 -4.56
N MET A 238 11.29 14.67 -5.26
CA MET A 238 10.80 13.36 -4.81
C MET A 238 11.78 12.21 -5.07
N LEU A 239 12.80 12.40 -5.91
CA LEU A 239 13.74 11.34 -6.30
C LEU A 239 14.36 10.58 -5.11
N PRO A 240 14.84 11.24 -4.03
CA PRO A 240 15.33 10.52 -2.85
C PRO A 240 14.25 9.67 -2.18
N VAL A 241 13.00 10.18 -2.12
CA VAL A 241 11.86 9.45 -1.52
C VAL A 241 11.50 8.24 -2.37
N THR A 242 11.46 8.40 -3.70
CA THR A 242 11.22 7.32 -4.66
C THR A 242 12.29 6.22 -4.56
N ALA A 243 13.55 6.61 -4.42
CA ALA A 243 14.67 5.66 -4.28
C ALA A 243 14.59 4.88 -2.95
N VAL A 244 14.22 5.55 -1.86
CA VAL A 244 14.00 4.90 -0.56
C VAL A 244 12.82 3.93 -0.63
N ASP A 245 11.73 4.34 -1.28
CA ASP A 245 10.55 3.50 -1.47
C ASP A 245 10.82 2.28 -2.38
N PHE A 246 11.69 2.44 -3.38
CA PHE A 246 12.19 1.31 -4.18
C PHE A 246 12.96 0.30 -3.30
N CYS A 247 13.86 0.77 -2.44
CA CYS A 247 14.64 -0.09 -1.55
C CYS A 247 13.74 -0.84 -0.56
N TYR A 248 12.76 -0.16 0.02
CA TYR A 248 11.73 -0.77 0.86
C TYR A 248 10.91 -1.79 0.06
N GLY A 249 10.38 -1.37 -1.08
CA GLY A 249 9.52 -2.17 -1.94
C GLY A 249 10.19 -3.45 -2.42
N TRP A 250 11.49 -3.41 -2.72
CA TRP A 250 12.25 -4.61 -3.07
C TRP A 250 12.11 -5.71 -2.01
N THR A 251 12.34 -5.36 -0.75
CA THR A 251 12.29 -6.32 0.36
C THR A 251 10.88 -6.84 0.59
N LEU A 252 9.87 -5.96 0.51
CA LEU A 252 8.48 -6.38 0.68
C LEU A 252 8.03 -7.33 -0.43
N TRP A 253 8.36 -7.05 -1.70
CA TRP A 253 8.02 -7.94 -2.81
C TRP A 253 8.71 -9.29 -2.70
N VAL A 254 9.95 -9.34 -2.20
CA VAL A 254 10.64 -10.59 -1.89
C VAL A 254 9.86 -11.36 -0.81
N PHE A 255 9.41 -10.71 0.25
CA PHE A 255 8.63 -11.35 1.31
C PHE A 255 7.32 -11.92 0.76
N LEU A 256 6.57 -11.13 0.00
CA LEU A 256 5.29 -11.56 -0.55
C LEU A 256 5.41 -12.71 -1.56
N THR A 257 6.52 -12.78 -2.29
CA THR A 257 6.70 -13.75 -3.37
C THR A 257 7.41 -15.02 -2.92
N TRP A 258 8.47 -14.89 -2.10
CA TRP A 258 9.42 -15.97 -1.89
C TRP A 258 9.37 -16.61 -0.49
N ILE A 259 8.81 -15.95 0.53
CA ILE A 259 8.78 -16.49 1.89
C ILE A 259 8.05 -17.85 2.00
N PRO A 260 6.89 -18.06 1.36
CA PRO A 260 6.24 -19.38 1.39
C PRO A 260 7.13 -20.48 0.78
N SER A 261 7.75 -20.19 -0.36
CA SER A 261 8.66 -21.11 -1.05
C SER A 261 9.94 -21.36 -0.23
N PHE A 262 10.45 -20.35 0.46
CA PHE A 262 11.59 -20.48 1.36
C PHE A 262 11.31 -21.49 2.49
N PHE A 263 10.19 -21.39 3.17
CA PHE A 263 9.82 -22.36 4.21
C PHE A 263 9.57 -23.76 3.63
N PHE A 264 8.91 -23.84 2.48
CA PHE A 264 8.59 -25.11 1.83
C PHE A 264 9.84 -25.83 1.32
N VAL A 265 10.71 -25.13 0.59
CA VAL A 265 11.87 -25.73 -0.10
C VAL A 265 13.08 -25.83 0.83
N HIS A 266 13.45 -24.73 1.51
CA HIS A 266 14.67 -24.69 2.30
C HIS A 266 14.57 -25.43 3.63
N PHE A 267 13.40 -25.38 4.28
CA PHE A 267 13.15 -26.09 5.52
C PHE A 267 12.37 -27.42 5.34
N HIS A 268 12.07 -27.81 4.10
CA HIS A 268 11.33 -29.03 3.79
C HIS A 268 10.01 -29.18 4.55
N LEU A 269 9.33 -28.06 4.82
CA LEU A 269 8.03 -28.07 5.47
C LEU A 269 6.95 -28.48 4.49
N ASP A 270 5.86 -29.07 5.01
CA ASP A 270 4.67 -29.26 4.21
C ASP A 270 3.98 -27.91 3.88
N LEU A 271 3.04 -27.94 2.94
CA LEU A 271 2.35 -26.74 2.48
C LEU A 271 1.60 -26.00 3.62
N LYS A 272 1.02 -26.75 4.57
CA LYS A 272 0.25 -26.20 5.70
C LYS A 272 1.16 -25.45 6.67
N HIS A 273 2.26 -26.05 7.06
CA HIS A 273 3.23 -25.42 7.97
C HIS A 273 3.94 -24.25 7.30
N SER A 274 4.31 -24.35 6.01
CA SER A 274 4.88 -23.24 5.24
C SER A 274 3.94 -22.04 5.19
N ALA A 275 2.64 -22.28 4.96
CA ALA A 275 1.63 -21.23 4.97
C ALA A 275 1.48 -20.59 6.36
N LEU A 276 1.51 -21.40 7.44
CA LEU A 276 1.41 -20.91 8.81
C LEU A 276 2.58 -19.99 9.19
N PHE A 277 3.82 -20.42 8.92
CA PHE A 277 5.01 -19.61 9.19
C PHE A 277 5.01 -18.31 8.35
N SER A 278 4.64 -18.40 7.07
CA SER A 278 4.51 -17.22 6.20
C SER A 278 3.47 -16.23 6.71
N SER A 279 2.32 -16.72 7.19
CA SER A 279 1.29 -15.89 7.81
C SER A 279 1.81 -15.21 9.08
N GLY A 280 2.62 -15.89 9.89
CA GLY A 280 3.28 -15.31 11.07
C GLY A 280 4.21 -14.16 10.70
N VAL A 281 4.99 -14.30 9.63
CA VAL A 281 5.85 -13.22 9.10
C VAL A 281 5.00 -12.01 8.70
N LEU A 282 3.92 -12.21 7.94
CA LEU A 282 3.05 -11.13 7.48
C LEU A 282 2.27 -10.45 8.62
N LEU A 283 1.93 -11.20 9.68
CA LEU A 283 1.34 -10.63 10.90
C LEU A 283 2.31 -9.64 11.58
N GLY A 284 3.60 -9.95 11.62
CA GLY A 284 4.63 -9.01 12.06
C GLY A 284 4.54 -7.70 11.29
N GLY A 285 4.40 -7.76 9.98
CA GLY A 285 4.23 -6.59 9.11
C GLY A 285 2.98 -5.78 9.42
N MET A 286 1.82 -6.43 9.57
CA MET A 286 0.57 -5.75 9.92
C MET A 286 0.69 -4.94 11.23
N ILE A 287 1.37 -5.51 12.22
CA ILE A 287 1.64 -4.80 13.48
C ILE A 287 2.60 -3.62 13.22
N GLY A 288 3.63 -3.82 12.40
CA GLY A 288 4.61 -2.80 12.02
C GLY A 288 3.98 -1.56 11.38
N ASP A 289 3.06 -1.73 10.43
CA ASP A 289 2.29 -0.63 9.79
C ASP A 289 1.57 0.25 10.83
N THR A 290 0.81 -0.37 11.72
CA THR A 290 0.03 0.36 12.73
C THR A 290 0.96 1.05 13.74
N VAL A 291 1.96 0.34 14.24
CA VAL A 291 2.92 0.85 15.24
C VAL A 291 3.76 1.98 14.64
N GLY A 292 4.18 1.85 13.39
CA GLY A 292 4.91 2.88 12.65
C GLY A 292 4.14 4.19 12.55
N GLY A 293 2.85 4.12 12.24
CA GLY A 293 1.97 5.29 12.18
C GLY A 293 1.81 5.97 13.54
N VAL A 294 1.54 5.18 14.59
CA VAL A 294 1.37 5.69 15.96
C VAL A 294 2.67 6.34 16.50
N ILE A 295 3.80 5.66 16.31
CA ILE A 295 5.12 6.19 16.74
C ILE A 295 5.46 7.45 15.96
N SER A 296 5.26 7.47 14.65
CA SER A 296 5.54 8.63 13.80
C SER A 296 4.80 9.88 14.29
N ASP A 297 3.50 9.76 14.56
CA ASP A 297 2.70 10.88 15.00
C ASP A 297 2.99 11.28 16.47
N TRP A 298 3.31 10.30 17.33
CA TRP A 298 3.74 10.57 18.70
C TRP A 298 5.07 11.35 18.72
N LEU A 299 6.05 10.95 17.91
CA LEU A 299 7.32 11.66 17.75
C LEU A 299 7.09 13.09 17.23
N TYR A 300 6.23 13.25 16.22
CA TYR A 300 5.92 14.58 15.68
C TYR A 300 5.30 15.49 16.73
N ARG A 301 4.31 15.00 17.48
CA ARG A 301 3.67 15.79 18.56
C ARG A 301 4.64 16.15 19.68
N ARG A 302 5.59 15.26 19.99
CA ARG A 302 6.55 15.48 21.09
C ARG A 302 7.71 16.38 20.72
N THR A 303 8.21 16.28 19.49
CA THR A 303 9.44 16.98 19.06
C THR A 303 9.18 18.16 18.12
N GLY A 304 8.02 18.24 17.47
CA GLY A 304 7.74 19.20 16.41
C GLY A 304 8.57 18.98 15.14
N SER A 305 9.42 17.95 15.10
CA SER A 305 10.38 17.71 14.03
C SER A 305 9.91 16.63 13.07
N LEU A 306 9.68 16.99 11.80
CA LEU A 306 9.38 16.03 10.73
C LEU A 306 10.57 15.11 10.43
N GLN A 307 11.81 15.60 10.62
CA GLN A 307 12.99 14.77 10.45
C GLN A 307 12.99 13.59 11.44
N VAL A 308 12.67 13.84 12.70
CA VAL A 308 12.61 12.80 13.74
C VAL A 308 11.42 11.86 13.48
N ALA A 309 10.26 12.44 13.21
CA ALA A 309 9.02 11.68 13.07
C ALA A 309 8.92 10.85 11.79
N ARG A 310 9.53 11.30 10.70
CA ARG A 310 9.49 10.63 9.39
C ARG A 310 10.82 9.97 9.07
N ARG A 311 11.85 10.76 8.75
CA ARG A 311 13.14 10.27 8.28
C ARG A 311 13.83 9.31 9.26
N ASN A 312 13.97 9.71 10.56
CA ASN A 312 14.70 8.87 11.49
C ASN A 312 13.96 7.55 11.79
N LEU A 313 12.62 7.58 11.80
CA LEU A 313 11.82 6.36 11.97
C LEU A 313 11.95 5.42 10.77
N ILE A 314 12.01 5.96 9.54
CA ILE A 314 12.30 5.18 8.33
C ILE A 314 13.69 4.53 8.43
N VAL A 315 14.71 5.28 8.86
CA VAL A 315 16.06 4.75 9.07
C VAL A 315 16.05 3.62 10.10
N VAL A 316 15.36 3.79 11.24
CA VAL A 316 15.24 2.74 12.27
C VAL A 316 14.54 1.50 11.70
N GLY A 317 13.47 1.68 10.93
CA GLY A 317 12.77 0.56 10.30
C GLY A 317 13.67 -0.20 9.32
N MET A 318 14.36 0.51 8.42
CA MET A 318 15.26 -0.13 7.45
C MET A 318 16.45 -0.81 8.11
N LEU A 319 17.09 -0.20 9.10
CA LEU A 319 18.20 -0.81 9.82
C LEU A 319 17.75 -1.98 10.70
N GLY A 320 16.56 -1.91 11.30
CA GLY A 320 15.97 -3.04 12.01
C GLY A 320 15.74 -4.24 11.09
N ALA A 321 15.11 -4.02 9.94
CA ALA A 321 14.92 -5.06 8.92
C ALA A 321 16.28 -5.63 8.42
N PHE A 322 17.25 -4.76 8.16
CA PHE A 322 18.63 -5.14 7.81
C PHE A 322 19.27 -6.07 8.83
N CYS A 323 19.25 -5.71 10.13
CA CYS A 323 19.84 -6.52 11.19
C CYS A 323 19.18 -7.91 11.31
N PHE A 324 17.84 -7.95 11.26
CA PHE A 324 17.13 -9.21 11.37
C PHE A 324 17.27 -10.09 10.12
N LEU A 325 17.38 -9.52 8.91
CA LEU A 325 17.69 -10.30 7.70
C LEU A 325 19.12 -10.87 7.71
N ILE A 326 20.08 -10.16 8.28
CA ILE A 326 21.43 -10.72 8.51
C ILE A 326 21.30 -11.94 9.43
N ALA A 327 20.56 -11.86 10.54
CA ALA A 327 20.36 -12.98 11.44
C ALA A 327 19.70 -14.19 10.74
N VAL A 328 18.76 -13.96 9.81
CA VAL A 328 18.16 -15.02 8.98
C VAL A 328 19.20 -15.78 8.17
N VAL A 329 20.15 -15.07 7.57
CA VAL A 329 21.18 -15.70 6.73
C VAL A 329 22.24 -16.45 7.56
N LEU A 330 22.46 -16.04 8.81
CA LEU A 330 23.46 -16.60 9.69
C LEU A 330 22.97 -17.81 10.52
N THR A 331 21.66 -18.06 10.57
CA THR A 331 21.08 -19.15 11.37
C THR A 331 20.35 -20.17 10.50
N HIS A 332 20.32 -21.41 10.97
CA HIS A 332 19.61 -22.52 10.31
C HIS A 332 18.46 -23.08 11.16
N ASP A 333 18.26 -22.57 12.36
CA ASP A 333 17.15 -22.97 13.22
C ASP A 333 15.85 -22.37 12.72
N LEU A 334 14.85 -23.22 12.44
CA LEU A 334 13.56 -22.82 11.87
C LEU A 334 12.83 -21.78 12.73
N ALA A 335 12.82 -21.96 14.06
CA ALA A 335 12.09 -21.08 14.98
C ALA A 335 12.75 -19.70 15.04
N ILE A 336 14.09 -19.66 15.08
CA ILE A 336 14.87 -18.41 15.07
C ILE A 336 14.70 -17.71 13.73
N VAL A 337 14.79 -18.43 12.61
CA VAL A 337 14.57 -17.86 11.26
C VAL A 337 13.16 -17.28 11.13
N ALA A 338 12.14 -18.00 11.54
CA ALA A 338 10.76 -17.53 11.49
C ALA A 338 10.54 -16.27 12.35
N LEU A 339 11.11 -16.22 13.55
CA LEU A 339 11.08 -15.04 14.42
C LEU A 339 11.83 -13.86 13.81
N CYS A 340 13.03 -14.09 13.27
CA CYS A 340 13.83 -13.05 12.64
C CYS A 340 13.16 -12.51 11.37
N LEU A 341 12.54 -13.37 10.54
CA LEU A 341 11.77 -12.93 9.37
C LEU A 341 10.53 -12.12 9.79
N SER A 342 9.84 -12.54 10.85
CA SER A 342 8.69 -11.78 11.39
C SER A 342 9.12 -10.41 11.91
N ALA A 343 10.25 -10.33 12.61
CA ALA A 343 10.83 -9.09 13.09
C ALA A 343 11.32 -8.22 11.91
N ALA A 344 11.98 -8.81 10.90
CA ALA A 344 12.41 -8.09 9.70
C ALA A 344 11.20 -7.50 8.96
N CYS A 345 10.10 -8.26 8.83
CA CYS A 345 8.86 -7.78 8.24
C CYS A 345 8.24 -6.66 9.07
N PHE A 346 8.17 -6.79 10.40
CA PHE A 346 7.72 -5.74 11.31
C PHE A 346 8.48 -4.43 11.10
N PHE A 347 9.82 -4.48 11.11
CA PHE A 347 10.64 -3.29 10.93
C PHE A 347 10.55 -2.73 9.50
N SER A 348 10.43 -3.58 8.49
CA SER A 348 10.20 -3.15 7.12
C SER A 348 8.87 -2.39 6.98
N GLU A 349 7.78 -2.92 7.55
CA GLU A 349 6.47 -2.30 7.48
C GLU A 349 6.32 -1.09 8.42
N LEU A 350 7.13 -0.97 9.46
CA LEU A 350 7.24 0.24 10.29
C LEU A 350 7.59 1.49 9.46
N VAL A 351 8.22 1.30 8.30
CA VAL A 351 8.58 2.35 7.33
C VAL A 351 7.36 2.92 6.60
N VAL A 352 6.30 2.13 6.41
CA VAL A 352 5.18 2.46 5.49
C VAL A 352 4.46 3.74 5.90
N ALA A 353 3.97 3.82 7.12
CA ALA A 353 3.21 4.98 7.56
C ALA A 353 4.01 6.30 7.48
N PRO A 354 5.26 6.38 7.97
CA PRO A 354 6.06 7.58 7.81
C PRO A 354 6.41 7.90 6.35
N ILE A 355 6.76 6.92 5.50
CA ILE A 355 7.15 7.20 4.12
C ILE A 355 5.98 7.71 3.29
N TRP A 356 4.76 7.19 3.49
CA TRP A 356 3.54 7.67 2.84
C TRP A 356 3.09 9.05 3.35
N SER A 357 3.56 9.48 4.54
CA SER A 357 3.33 10.82 5.04
C SER A 357 4.27 11.87 4.43
N VAL A 358 5.47 11.46 4.00
CA VAL A 358 6.49 12.38 3.43
C VAL A 358 5.99 13.15 2.21
N PRO A 359 5.29 12.57 1.21
CA PRO A 359 4.73 13.34 0.10
C PRO A 359 3.76 14.44 0.52
N MET A 360 2.94 14.17 1.55
CA MET A 360 1.99 15.15 2.10
C MET A 360 2.73 16.28 2.84
N ASP A 361 3.83 15.97 3.54
CA ASP A 361 4.66 16.96 4.23
C ASP A 361 5.46 17.82 3.25
N ILE A 362 6.04 17.23 2.20
CA ILE A 362 6.85 17.92 1.20
C ILE A 362 5.98 18.75 0.24
N ALA A 363 4.92 18.15 -0.31
CA ALA A 363 4.13 18.76 -1.38
C ALA A 363 2.62 18.63 -1.12
N PRO A 364 2.07 19.29 -0.09
CA PRO A 364 0.66 19.15 0.29
C PRO A 364 -0.31 19.53 -0.83
N HIS A 365 0.06 20.48 -1.69
CA HIS A 365 -0.75 20.87 -2.85
C HIS A 365 -0.74 19.85 -4.00
N TYR A 366 0.30 19.00 -4.07
CA TYR A 366 0.52 17.95 -5.06
C TYR A 366 0.70 16.58 -4.40
N ALA A 367 -0.01 16.34 -3.28
CA ALA A 367 0.17 15.12 -2.48
C ALA A 367 -0.12 13.85 -3.29
N GLY A 368 -1.09 13.88 -4.21
CA GLY A 368 -1.38 12.80 -5.13
C GLY A 368 -0.23 12.53 -6.11
N SER A 369 0.23 13.56 -6.81
CA SER A 369 1.36 13.44 -7.77
C SER A 369 2.64 13.04 -7.06
N ALA A 370 2.93 13.61 -5.89
CA ALA A 370 4.12 13.32 -5.11
C ALA A 370 4.13 11.87 -4.58
N SER A 371 3.00 11.38 -4.05
CA SER A 371 2.88 9.98 -3.60
C SER A 371 2.88 9.00 -4.77
N GLY A 372 2.32 9.40 -5.92
CA GLY A 372 2.43 8.62 -7.16
C GLY A 372 3.87 8.46 -7.63
N MET A 373 4.67 9.55 -7.60
CA MET A 373 6.11 9.48 -7.91
C MET A 373 6.87 8.60 -6.92
N MET A 374 6.59 8.71 -5.64
CA MET A 374 7.18 7.84 -4.63
C MET A 374 6.87 6.38 -4.92
N ASN A 375 5.59 6.01 -4.99
CA ASN A 375 5.15 4.63 -5.12
C ASN A 375 5.42 4.02 -6.51
N PHE A 376 5.78 4.82 -7.51
CA PHE A 376 6.35 4.34 -8.77
C PHE A 376 7.64 3.56 -8.51
N GLY A 377 8.48 4.00 -7.56
CA GLY A 377 9.67 3.26 -7.11
C GLY A 377 9.31 1.87 -6.57
N PHE A 378 8.30 1.77 -5.73
CA PHE A 378 7.76 0.50 -5.23
C PHE A 378 7.24 -0.40 -6.38
N GLY A 379 6.55 0.19 -7.35
CA GLY A 379 6.06 -0.54 -8.53
C GLY A 379 7.19 -1.14 -9.36
N ILE A 380 8.27 -0.38 -9.62
CA ILE A 380 9.47 -0.88 -10.32
C ILE A 380 10.13 -2.01 -9.52
N ALA A 381 10.25 -1.86 -8.20
CA ALA A 381 10.78 -2.91 -7.34
C ALA A 381 9.98 -4.22 -7.48
N GLY A 382 8.64 -4.12 -7.56
CA GLY A 382 7.75 -5.26 -7.76
C GLY A 382 7.87 -5.97 -9.10
N ILE A 383 8.30 -5.25 -10.14
CA ILE A 383 8.59 -5.84 -11.45
C ILE A 383 9.94 -6.57 -11.43
N ILE A 384 10.95 -6.00 -10.78
CA ILE A 384 12.33 -6.46 -10.89
C ILE A 384 12.69 -7.47 -9.80
N SER A 385 12.32 -7.22 -8.54
CA SER A 385 12.85 -7.98 -7.40
C SER A 385 12.49 -9.46 -7.42
N PRO A 386 11.24 -9.90 -7.76
CA PRO A 386 10.92 -11.32 -7.78
C PRO A 386 11.70 -12.09 -8.86
N VAL A 387 11.93 -11.44 -10.00
CA VAL A 387 12.67 -12.04 -11.13
C VAL A 387 14.15 -12.17 -10.81
N VAL A 388 14.76 -11.12 -10.28
CA VAL A 388 16.17 -11.13 -9.90
C VAL A 388 16.43 -12.11 -8.76
N PHE A 389 15.55 -12.14 -7.75
CA PHE A 389 15.65 -13.09 -6.64
C PHE A 389 15.59 -14.53 -7.15
N GLY A 390 14.58 -14.86 -7.97
CA GLY A 390 14.43 -16.20 -8.55
C GLY A 390 15.60 -16.59 -9.44
N GLY A 391 16.05 -15.68 -10.32
CA GLY A 391 17.19 -15.94 -11.19
C GLY A 391 18.50 -16.18 -10.42
N LEU A 392 18.76 -15.44 -9.35
CA LEU A 392 19.90 -15.68 -8.47
C LEU A 392 19.79 -17.02 -7.74
N LEU A 393 18.59 -17.39 -7.31
CA LEU A 393 18.34 -18.68 -6.67
C LEU A 393 18.58 -19.84 -7.65
N ASP A 394 18.08 -19.73 -8.88
CA ASP A 394 18.26 -20.76 -9.93
C ASP A 394 19.76 -20.92 -10.32
N LEU A 395 20.49 -19.81 -10.41
CA LEU A 395 21.89 -19.82 -10.77
C LEU A 395 22.81 -20.35 -9.67
N THR A 396 22.45 -20.10 -8.41
CA THR A 396 23.38 -20.36 -7.28
C THR A 396 22.93 -21.52 -6.39
N GLY A 397 21.67 -21.92 -6.45
CA GLY A 397 21.07 -22.88 -5.53
C GLY A 397 21.02 -22.43 -4.07
N SER A 398 21.39 -21.18 -3.79
CA SER A 398 21.52 -20.64 -2.43
C SER A 398 20.47 -19.58 -2.13
N TRP A 399 19.69 -19.76 -1.07
CA TRP A 399 18.75 -18.77 -0.57
C TRP A 399 19.43 -17.55 0.05
N ALA A 400 20.64 -17.69 0.56
CA ALA A 400 21.38 -16.59 1.19
C ALA A 400 21.75 -15.48 0.18
N ILE A 401 22.15 -15.85 -1.04
CA ILE A 401 22.64 -14.89 -2.05
C ILE A 401 21.58 -13.85 -2.43
N PRO A 402 20.35 -14.22 -2.80
CA PRO A 402 19.30 -13.22 -3.08
C PRO A 402 18.92 -12.38 -1.84
N PHE A 403 18.99 -12.93 -0.61
CA PHE A 403 18.76 -12.15 0.61
C PHE A 403 19.84 -11.08 0.82
N TYR A 404 21.10 -11.32 0.47
CA TYR A 404 22.14 -10.27 0.53
C TYR A 404 21.81 -9.06 -0.35
N GLY A 405 21.12 -9.26 -1.49
CA GLY A 405 20.60 -8.18 -2.31
C GLY A 405 19.58 -7.30 -1.54
N SER A 406 18.65 -7.92 -0.85
CA SER A 406 17.68 -7.21 0.01
C SER A 406 18.36 -6.49 1.18
N ILE A 407 19.32 -7.15 1.84
CA ILE A 407 20.11 -6.58 2.95
C ILE A 407 20.88 -5.33 2.47
N GLY A 408 21.54 -5.40 1.31
CA GLY A 408 22.29 -4.28 0.72
C GLY A 408 21.37 -3.10 0.38
N LEU A 409 20.20 -3.37 -0.18
CA LEU A 409 19.23 -2.33 -0.51
C LEU A 409 18.58 -1.69 0.73
N LEU A 410 18.33 -2.43 1.80
CA LEU A 410 17.87 -1.85 3.07
C LEU A 410 18.90 -0.88 3.67
N LEU A 411 20.17 -1.24 3.64
CA LEU A 411 21.25 -0.35 4.09
C LEU A 411 21.34 0.89 3.19
N LEU A 412 21.29 0.70 1.87
CA LEU A 412 21.28 1.81 0.90
C LEU A 412 20.08 2.74 1.13
N GLY A 413 18.89 2.18 1.33
CA GLY A 413 17.67 2.93 1.61
C GLY A 413 17.77 3.73 2.92
N ALA A 414 18.35 3.14 3.97
CA ALA A 414 18.61 3.86 5.22
C ALA A 414 19.56 5.07 5.00
N CYS A 415 20.62 4.89 4.21
CA CYS A 415 21.54 5.99 3.84
C CYS A 415 20.84 7.05 2.98
N LEU A 416 20.08 6.64 1.96
CA LEU A 416 19.34 7.55 1.08
C LEU A 416 18.26 8.35 1.82
N SER A 417 17.73 7.82 2.92
CA SER A 417 16.71 8.49 3.74
C SER A 417 17.19 9.84 4.27
N PHE A 418 18.50 10.04 4.48
CA PHE A 418 19.04 11.32 4.92
C PHE A 418 18.90 12.46 3.88
N PHE A 419 18.67 12.12 2.62
CA PHE A 419 18.45 13.10 1.54
C PHE A 419 16.99 13.49 1.35
N MET A 420 16.02 12.84 2.02
CA MET A 420 14.58 13.09 1.81
C MET A 420 14.12 14.47 2.27
N ARG A 421 14.64 14.99 3.39
CA ARG A 421 14.35 16.31 3.98
C ARG A 421 12.86 16.66 4.04
N PRO A 422 12.04 15.92 4.80
CA PRO A 422 10.59 16.15 4.90
C PRO A 422 10.22 17.50 5.52
N ASP A 423 11.17 18.13 6.20
CA ASP A 423 11.08 19.46 6.83
C ASP A 423 11.07 20.62 5.83
N LEU A 424 11.50 20.40 4.60
CA LEU A 424 11.54 21.44 3.57
C LEU A 424 10.37 21.28 2.59
N PRO A 425 9.33 22.14 2.70
CA PRO A 425 8.21 22.09 1.77
C PRO A 425 8.64 22.46 0.34
N PHE A 426 7.98 21.87 -0.64
CA PHE A 426 8.15 22.21 -2.04
C PHE A 426 7.54 23.57 -2.32
N THR A 427 8.37 24.52 -2.78
CA THR A 427 7.94 25.86 -3.18
C THR A 427 7.95 26.00 -4.69
N GLU A 428 6.92 26.63 -5.26
CA GLU A 428 6.80 26.83 -6.71
C GLU A 428 7.73 27.95 -7.23
N THR A 429 8.04 28.90 -6.39
CA THR A 429 8.97 29.97 -6.70
C THR A 429 10.42 29.47 -6.68
N LYS A 430 11.20 29.83 -7.71
CA LYS A 430 12.66 29.73 -7.62
C LYS A 430 13.08 30.55 -6.40
N ALA A 431 13.86 29.97 -5.50
CA ALA A 431 14.67 30.79 -4.60
C ALA A 431 15.50 31.75 -5.48
N PRO A 432 15.59 33.03 -5.10
CA PRO A 432 16.34 34.03 -5.84
C PRO A 432 17.77 33.61 -6.09
#